data_fa9c3e58b82c55678ec3f6f3e0e297dc
#
_entry.id   fa9c3e58b82c55678ec3f6f3e0e297dc
#
_cell.length_a   1.000
_cell.length_b   1.000
_cell.length_c   1.000
_cell.angle_alpha   90.00
_cell.angle_beta   90.00
_cell.angle_gamma   90.00
#
_symmetry.space_group_name_H-M   'P 1'
#
loop_
_entity.id
_entity.type
_entity.pdbx_description
1 polymer ?
#
loop_
_entity_poly.entity_id
_entity_poly.type
_entity_poly.pdbx_seq_one_letter_code
_entity_poly.pdbx_strand_id
1 'polypeptide(L)'
;EVLKDASAAAIYGTRASNGVILITTKKGKTGKARINWNSSVGFQTVAKPNIAGAAEYKEVFNTRYTNDGLSSIWNDTGATTNPGGTDWWDTVVNKTALVQNHSLSVAGGSEQFVYNFSVGYYRNNSQFDVGYWDKINIRLNTEYTFNKYVKLGVDIAPRVESWDDTPNQFSAAMAMDPTTPVFRPQDQWEDNEYNNYQRSYNNQEWNPAGSIARSNAHSRELGAILNTYLQVNPIEKLTLRTQFGANAHYR
;
A
#
# COMPACT_ATOMS: atom_id res chain seq x y z
N GLU A 1 20.48 -12.02 -1.56
CA GLU A 1 20.79 -13.45 -1.41
C GLU A 1 19.78 -14.10 -0.47
N VAL A 2 19.34 -15.32 -0.79
CA VAL A 2 18.40 -16.05 0.04
C VAL A 2 19.09 -17.30 0.54
N LEU A 3 19.24 -17.40 1.87
CA LEU A 3 19.84 -18.57 2.54
C LEU A 3 18.69 -19.46 3.03
N LYS A 4 18.52 -20.60 2.40
CA LYS A 4 17.46 -21.56 2.74
C LYS A 4 17.97 -22.73 3.58
N ASP A 5 19.28 -22.98 3.58
CA ASP A 5 19.90 -24.10 4.27
C ASP A 5 20.21 -23.76 5.74
N ALA A 6 19.97 -24.72 6.62
CA ALA A 6 20.21 -24.55 8.05
C ALA A 6 21.70 -24.23 8.36
N SER A 7 22.64 -24.75 7.62
CA SER A 7 24.08 -24.48 7.78
C SER A 7 24.43 -23.03 7.43
N ALA A 8 23.86 -22.48 6.36
CA ALA A 8 24.07 -21.09 5.95
C ALA A 8 23.34 -20.11 6.88
N ALA A 9 22.22 -20.53 7.46
CA ALA A 9 21.41 -19.71 8.37
C ALA A 9 21.92 -19.77 9.82
N ALA A 10 22.75 -20.74 10.20
CA ALA A 10 23.19 -20.97 11.57
C ALA A 10 23.89 -19.76 12.23
N ILE A 11 24.63 -18.96 11.44
CA ILE A 11 25.30 -17.75 11.94
C ILE A 11 24.33 -16.64 12.35
N TYR A 12 23.05 -16.72 11.95
CA TYR A 12 22.01 -15.74 12.26
C TYR A 12 21.12 -16.17 13.45
N GLY A 13 21.44 -17.29 14.08
CA GLY A 13 20.78 -17.81 15.29
C GLY A 13 19.39 -18.38 15.04
N THR A 14 18.62 -18.61 16.11
CA THR A 14 17.32 -19.30 16.08
C THR A 14 16.25 -18.60 15.24
N ARG A 15 16.36 -17.29 15.03
CA ARG A 15 15.44 -16.52 14.16
C ARG A 15 15.56 -16.90 12.70
N ALA A 16 16.62 -17.58 12.30
CA ALA A 16 16.89 -17.99 10.93
C ALA A 16 16.29 -19.36 10.56
N SER A 17 15.50 -19.98 11.44
CA SER A 17 14.90 -21.31 11.23
C SER A 17 14.07 -21.42 9.95
N ASN A 18 13.45 -20.32 9.49
CA ASN A 18 12.67 -20.24 8.26
C ASN A 18 13.47 -19.69 7.05
N GLY A 19 14.80 -19.60 7.19
CA GLY A 19 15.69 -19.01 6.19
C GLY A 19 16.02 -17.54 6.45
N VAL A 20 17.01 -17.03 5.68
CA VAL A 20 17.50 -15.65 5.79
C VAL A 20 17.51 -15.00 4.43
N ILE A 21 16.98 -13.78 4.34
CA ILE A 21 17.10 -12.92 3.17
C ILE A 21 18.18 -11.88 3.46
N LEU A 22 19.33 -12.00 2.80
CA LEU A 22 20.43 -11.07 2.93
C LEU A 22 20.32 -9.95 1.88
N ILE A 23 20.09 -8.73 2.33
CA ILE A 23 19.97 -7.55 1.46
C ILE A 23 21.25 -6.72 1.57
N THR A 24 22.02 -6.67 0.48
CA THR A 24 23.19 -5.79 0.40
C THR A 24 22.84 -4.55 -0.40
N THR A 25 22.94 -3.39 0.21
CA THR A 25 22.63 -2.13 -0.44
C THR A 25 23.77 -1.67 -1.35
N LYS A 26 23.43 -0.89 -2.39
CA LYS A 26 24.42 -0.30 -3.27
C LYS A 26 25.27 0.71 -2.49
N LYS A 27 26.57 0.59 -2.62
CA LYS A 27 27.57 1.51 -2.05
C LYS A 27 28.13 2.44 -3.11
N GLY A 28 28.69 3.56 -2.69
CA GLY A 28 29.50 4.40 -3.54
C GLY A 28 30.75 3.64 -4.04
N LYS A 29 31.25 4.06 -5.18
CA LYS A 29 32.50 3.56 -5.77
C LYS A 29 33.37 4.73 -6.17
N THR A 30 34.70 4.54 -6.08
CA THR A 30 35.67 5.50 -6.57
C THR A 30 35.41 5.78 -8.05
N GLY A 31 35.53 7.06 -8.42
CA GLY A 31 35.35 7.51 -9.79
C GLY A 31 34.42 8.72 -9.91
N LYS A 32 34.19 9.16 -11.16
CA LYS A 32 33.26 10.26 -11.46
C LYS A 32 31.86 9.96 -10.98
N ALA A 33 31.15 11.00 -10.54
CA ALA A 33 29.76 10.90 -10.15
C ALA A 33 28.91 10.30 -11.30
N ARG A 34 28.12 9.30 -10.98
CA ARG A 34 27.15 8.67 -11.89
C ARG A 34 25.76 8.96 -11.38
N ILE A 35 24.93 9.50 -12.26
CA ILE A 35 23.53 9.79 -11.98
C ILE A 35 22.71 8.71 -12.65
N ASN A 36 21.78 8.11 -11.89
CA ASN A 36 20.79 7.19 -12.41
C ASN A 36 19.39 7.73 -12.06
N TRP A 37 18.54 7.80 -13.06
CA TRP A 37 17.13 8.11 -12.91
C TRP A 37 16.31 6.97 -13.43
N ASN A 38 15.40 6.47 -12.60
CA ASN A 38 14.41 5.49 -13.00
C ASN A 38 13.02 6.05 -12.71
N SER A 39 12.14 5.89 -13.65
CA SER A 39 10.77 6.34 -13.54
C SER A 39 9.85 5.28 -14.16
N SER A 40 8.81 4.93 -13.45
CA SER A 40 7.75 4.08 -13.97
C SER A 40 6.40 4.64 -13.58
N VAL A 41 5.47 4.58 -14.52
CA VAL A 41 4.07 4.92 -14.35
C VAL A 41 3.27 3.76 -14.88
N GLY A 42 2.34 3.28 -14.10
CA GLY A 42 1.49 2.15 -14.43
C GLY A 42 0.04 2.41 -14.01
N PHE A 43 -0.85 1.61 -14.54
CA PHE A 43 -2.25 1.60 -14.17
C PHE A 43 -2.61 0.24 -13.63
N GLN A 44 -3.31 0.22 -12.49
CA GLN A 44 -3.92 -0.97 -11.94
C GLN A 44 -5.38 -1.01 -12.31
N THR A 45 -5.86 -2.14 -12.75
CA THR A 45 -7.27 -2.39 -13.05
C THR A 45 -7.74 -3.60 -12.27
N VAL A 46 -8.99 -3.57 -11.83
CA VAL A 46 -9.65 -4.73 -11.22
C VAL A 46 -10.70 -5.22 -12.18
N ALA A 47 -10.66 -6.50 -12.50
CA ALA A 47 -11.67 -7.12 -13.33
C ALA A 47 -13.02 -7.10 -12.62
N LYS A 48 -14.04 -6.60 -13.30
CA LYS A 48 -15.40 -6.63 -12.80
C LYS A 48 -15.90 -8.08 -12.78
N PRO A 49 -16.36 -8.59 -11.63
CA PRO A 49 -17.00 -9.90 -11.59
C PRO A 49 -18.35 -9.87 -12.32
N ASN A 50 -18.84 -11.04 -12.72
CA ASN A 50 -20.19 -11.15 -13.23
C ASN A 50 -21.18 -11.08 -12.06
N ILE A 51 -21.90 -9.97 -11.94
CA ILE A 51 -22.82 -9.68 -10.84
C ILE A 51 -24.22 -9.53 -11.44
N ALA A 52 -25.22 -10.11 -10.74
CA ALA A 52 -26.61 -10.01 -11.14
C ALA A 52 -27.09 -8.54 -11.14
N GLY A 53 -27.77 -8.16 -12.20
CA GLY A 53 -28.48 -6.88 -12.27
C GLY A 53 -29.75 -6.89 -11.42
N ALA A 54 -30.44 -5.74 -11.37
CA ALA A 54 -31.63 -5.58 -10.52
C ALA A 54 -32.76 -6.61 -10.81
N ALA A 55 -33.00 -6.91 -12.08
CA ALA A 55 -34.03 -7.88 -12.48
C ALA A 55 -33.69 -9.32 -12.07
N GLU A 56 -32.46 -9.75 -12.38
CA GLU A 56 -31.96 -11.08 -12.03
C GLU A 56 -31.88 -11.27 -10.51
N TYR A 57 -31.43 -10.24 -9.80
CA TYR A 57 -31.37 -10.27 -8.34
C TYR A 57 -32.74 -10.49 -7.72
N LYS A 58 -33.77 -9.76 -8.20
CA LYS A 58 -35.16 -9.93 -7.75
C LYS A 58 -35.68 -11.34 -8.04
N GLU A 59 -35.41 -11.90 -9.21
CA GLU A 59 -35.80 -13.24 -9.60
C GLU A 59 -35.19 -14.31 -8.69
N VAL A 60 -33.88 -14.21 -8.47
CA VAL A 60 -33.16 -15.14 -7.57
C VAL A 60 -33.70 -15.05 -6.13
N PHE A 61 -33.93 -13.84 -5.66
CA PHE A 61 -34.45 -13.59 -4.33
C PHE A 61 -35.87 -14.25 -4.15
N ASN A 62 -36.77 -13.99 -5.09
CA ASN A 62 -38.12 -14.58 -5.05
C ASN A 62 -38.08 -16.11 -5.16
N THR A 63 -37.21 -16.66 -6.03
CA THR A 63 -37.04 -18.11 -6.18
C THR A 63 -36.56 -18.75 -4.89
N ARG A 64 -35.61 -18.14 -4.18
CA ARG A 64 -35.18 -18.62 -2.88
C ARG A 64 -36.32 -18.73 -1.88
N TYR A 65 -37.13 -17.69 -1.72
CA TYR A 65 -38.25 -17.71 -0.78
C TYR A 65 -39.31 -18.73 -1.15
N THR A 66 -39.60 -18.86 -2.43
CA THR A 66 -40.54 -19.87 -2.93
C THR A 66 -40.05 -21.28 -2.64
N ASN A 67 -38.80 -21.58 -2.85
CA ASN A 67 -38.18 -22.89 -2.58
C ASN A 67 -38.17 -23.22 -1.07
N ASP A 68 -38.05 -22.22 -0.23
CA ASP A 68 -38.10 -22.37 1.23
C ASP A 68 -39.55 -22.46 1.76
N GLY A 69 -40.58 -22.43 0.88
CA GLY A 69 -41.98 -22.44 1.26
C GLY A 69 -42.44 -21.18 1.99
N LEU A 70 -41.68 -20.09 1.87
CA LEU A 70 -41.95 -18.80 2.50
C LEU A 70 -42.64 -17.85 1.52
N SER A 71 -43.47 -16.95 2.02
CA SER A 71 -43.94 -15.81 1.25
C SER A 71 -42.78 -14.87 1.00
N SER A 72 -42.66 -14.34 -0.24
CA SER A 72 -41.65 -13.34 -0.57
C SER A 72 -41.83 -12.10 0.32
N ILE A 73 -40.76 -11.67 0.95
CA ILE A 73 -40.70 -10.41 1.70
C ILE A 73 -40.04 -9.31 0.87
N TRP A 74 -40.03 -9.48 -0.46
CA TRP A 74 -39.45 -8.51 -1.37
C TRP A 74 -40.04 -7.12 -1.15
N ASN A 75 -39.16 -6.13 -1.01
CA ASN A 75 -39.52 -4.73 -0.90
C ASN A 75 -39.34 -4.04 -2.26
N ASP A 76 -40.46 -3.68 -2.90
CA ASP A 76 -40.44 -3.05 -4.22
C ASP A 76 -40.02 -1.56 -4.22
N THR A 77 -39.76 -0.97 -3.05
CA THR A 77 -39.37 0.44 -2.96
C THR A 77 -38.14 0.75 -3.88
N GLY A 78 -37.16 -0.10 -3.87
CA GLY A 78 -35.99 0.05 -4.74
C GLY A 78 -36.34 -0.04 -6.23
N ALA A 79 -37.17 -0.99 -6.62
CA ALA A 79 -37.61 -1.11 -8.02
C ALA A 79 -38.42 0.10 -8.51
N THR A 80 -39.16 0.74 -7.60
CA THR A 80 -39.93 1.96 -7.91
C THR A 80 -39.04 3.22 -7.97
N THR A 81 -38.12 3.37 -7.03
CA THR A 81 -37.25 4.57 -6.92
C THR A 81 -36.01 4.50 -7.80
N ASN A 82 -35.59 3.30 -8.17
CA ASN A 82 -34.41 3.06 -9.01
C ASN A 82 -34.66 1.93 -10.01
N PRO A 83 -35.56 2.13 -10.99
CA PRO A 83 -35.98 1.09 -11.93
C PRO A 83 -34.84 0.56 -12.82
N GLY A 84 -33.81 1.37 -13.05
CA GLY A 84 -32.61 0.96 -13.82
C GLY A 84 -31.61 0.14 -13.01
N GLY A 85 -31.79 0.11 -11.70
CA GLY A 85 -30.82 -0.51 -10.79
C GLY A 85 -29.54 0.30 -10.60
N THR A 86 -28.75 -0.10 -9.63
CA THR A 86 -27.41 0.47 -9.34
C THR A 86 -26.35 -0.57 -9.63
N ASP A 87 -25.42 -0.25 -10.48
CA ASP A 87 -24.19 -1.02 -10.62
C ASP A 87 -23.22 -0.60 -9.52
N TRP A 88 -23.26 -1.36 -8.42
CA TRP A 88 -22.47 -1.04 -7.25
C TRP A 88 -20.95 -1.15 -7.48
N TRP A 89 -20.54 -2.06 -8.36
CA TRP A 89 -19.13 -2.17 -8.72
C TRP A 89 -18.64 -0.93 -9.44
N ASP A 90 -19.32 -0.52 -10.51
CA ASP A 90 -18.93 0.68 -11.28
C ASP A 90 -19.16 1.98 -10.48
N THR A 91 -19.97 1.93 -9.41
CA THR A 91 -20.21 3.08 -8.52
C THR A 91 -19.04 3.34 -7.59
N VAL A 92 -18.34 2.29 -7.13
CA VAL A 92 -17.32 2.46 -6.07
C VAL A 92 -15.91 2.06 -6.49
N VAL A 93 -15.75 1.27 -7.56
CA VAL A 93 -14.46 0.79 -8.02
C VAL A 93 -13.94 1.63 -9.18
N ASN A 94 -12.80 2.24 -8.98
CA ASN A 94 -12.08 2.94 -10.05
C ASN A 94 -11.65 1.96 -11.13
N LYS A 95 -12.00 2.24 -12.38
CA LYS A 95 -11.60 1.42 -13.52
C LYS A 95 -10.08 1.36 -13.68
N THR A 96 -9.41 2.43 -13.28
CA THR A 96 -7.95 2.54 -13.35
C THR A 96 -7.42 3.32 -12.16
N ALA A 97 -6.47 2.74 -11.43
CA ALA A 97 -5.73 3.41 -10.37
C ALA A 97 -4.28 3.64 -10.80
N LEU A 98 -3.80 4.86 -10.62
CA LEU A 98 -2.44 5.26 -11.02
C LEU A 98 -1.43 4.77 -10.00
N VAL A 99 -0.36 4.14 -10.50
CA VAL A 99 0.83 3.78 -9.70
C VAL A 99 2.04 4.46 -10.31
N GLN A 100 2.81 5.15 -9.46
CA GLN A 100 4.03 5.84 -9.88
C GLN A 100 5.20 5.43 -8.99
N ASN A 101 6.36 5.25 -9.61
CA ASN A 101 7.60 5.01 -8.89
C ASN A 101 8.73 5.78 -9.59
N HIS A 102 9.33 6.71 -8.88
CA HIS A 102 10.40 7.56 -9.38
C HIS A 102 11.59 7.45 -8.44
N SER A 103 12.77 7.25 -8.97
CA SER A 103 13.99 7.23 -8.17
C SER A 103 15.14 7.94 -8.89
N LEU A 104 15.84 8.76 -8.13
CA LEU A 104 17.06 9.42 -8.56
C LEU A 104 18.18 9.00 -7.63
N SER A 105 19.31 8.61 -8.18
CA SER A 105 20.50 8.32 -7.39
C SER A 105 21.75 8.90 -8.00
N VAL A 106 22.66 9.32 -7.12
CA VAL A 106 23.99 9.84 -7.47
C VAL A 106 25.03 9.08 -6.65
N ALA A 107 25.97 8.46 -7.32
CA ALA A 107 27.04 7.70 -6.67
C ALA A 107 28.39 8.05 -7.29
N GLY A 108 29.42 8.19 -6.46
CA GLY A 108 30.77 8.50 -6.88
C GLY A 108 31.72 8.56 -5.70
N GLY A 109 32.90 9.09 -5.94
CA GLY A 109 33.86 9.33 -4.88
C GLY A 109 35.32 9.29 -5.31
N SER A 110 36.18 9.52 -4.34
CA SER A 110 37.65 9.39 -4.41
C SER A 110 38.13 8.12 -3.70
N GLU A 111 39.42 7.90 -3.62
CA GLU A 111 40.00 6.81 -2.82
C GLU A 111 39.72 6.96 -1.32
N GLN A 112 39.55 8.20 -0.85
CA GLN A 112 39.29 8.49 0.55
C GLN A 112 37.84 8.57 0.90
N PHE A 113 36.96 9.00 -0.03
CA PHE A 113 35.54 9.22 0.24
C PHE A 113 34.68 8.71 -0.90
N VAL A 114 33.80 7.78 -0.59
CA VAL A 114 32.79 7.29 -1.54
C VAL A 114 31.40 7.55 -0.99
N TYR A 115 30.45 7.82 -1.88
CA TYR A 115 29.07 8.11 -1.52
C TYR A 115 28.08 7.52 -2.51
N ASN A 116 26.91 7.23 -2.00
CA ASN A 116 25.71 6.93 -2.78
C ASN A 116 24.54 7.64 -2.10
N PHE A 117 23.99 8.62 -2.78
CA PHE A 117 22.79 9.33 -2.38
C PHE A 117 21.63 8.93 -3.28
N SER A 118 20.46 8.69 -2.72
CA SER A 118 19.26 8.40 -3.50
C SER A 118 18.01 8.99 -2.86
N VAL A 119 17.09 9.39 -3.72
CA VAL A 119 15.73 9.81 -3.38
C VAL A 119 14.77 8.95 -4.18
N GLY A 120 13.76 8.43 -3.53
CA GLY A 120 12.67 7.68 -4.15
C GLY A 120 11.33 8.29 -3.78
N TYR A 121 10.43 8.35 -4.73
CA TYR A 121 9.02 8.66 -4.56
C TYR A 121 8.17 7.53 -5.12
N TYR A 122 7.23 7.07 -4.34
CA TYR A 122 6.25 6.07 -4.73
C TYR A 122 4.86 6.59 -4.41
N ARG A 123 3.93 6.44 -5.34
CA ARG A 123 2.51 6.70 -5.14
C ARG A 123 1.69 5.57 -5.72
N ASN A 124 0.72 5.11 -4.95
CA ASN A 124 -0.28 4.14 -5.36
C ASN A 124 -1.66 4.67 -4.99
N ASN A 125 -2.45 5.00 -6.00
CA ASN A 125 -3.83 5.41 -5.77
C ASN A 125 -4.69 4.18 -5.46
N SER A 126 -5.70 4.38 -4.62
CA SER A 126 -6.69 3.36 -4.31
C SER A 126 -7.48 2.94 -5.55
N GLN A 127 -7.97 1.72 -5.54
CA GLN A 127 -8.95 1.22 -6.51
C GLN A 127 -10.40 1.66 -6.18
N PHE A 128 -10.58 2.46 -5.14
CA PHE A 128 -11.82 3.16 -4.81
C PHE A 128 -11.63 4.67 -5.08
N ASP A 129 -12.74 5.41 -5.13
CA ASP A 129 -12.72 6.84 -5.49
C ASP A 129 -11.89 7.72 -4.54
N VAL A 130 -11.60 7.24 -3.36
CA VAL A 130 -10.75 7.91 -2.37
C VAL A 130 -9.61 7.02 -1.95
N GLY A 131 -8.54 7.65 -1.51
CA GLY A 131 -7.41 6.95 -0.92
C GLY A 131 -6.19 6.85 -1.83
N TYR A 132 -5.06 6.88 -1.18
CA TYR A 132 -3.75 6.71 -1.79
C TYR A 132 -2.74 6.24 -0.75
N TRP A 133 -1.61 5.78 -1.22
CA TRP A 133 -0.43 5.55 -0.41
C TRP A 133 0.77 6.22 -1.07
N ASP A 134 1.37 7.18 -0.37
CA ASP A 134 2.57 7.90 -0.78
C ASP A 134 3.75 7.52 0.09
N LYS A 135 4.90 7.41 -0.53
CA LYS A 135 6.16 7.17 0.16
C LYS A 135 7.29 7.98 -0.45
N ILE A 136 7.97 8.74 0.40
CA ILE A 136 9.25 9.37 0.07
C ILE A 136 10.32 8.69 0.91
N ASN A 137 11.35 8.22 0.27
CA ASN A 137 12.53 7.67 0.93
C ASN A 137 13.79 8.34 0.43
N ILE A 138 14.65 8.70 1.36
CA ILE A 138 15.97 9.25 1.09
C ILE A 138 16.98 8.25 1.66
N ARG A 139 18.09 8.07 0.99
CA ARG A 139 19.19 7.27 1.51
C ARG A 139 20.51 7.91 1.18
N LEU A 140 21.35 8.02 2.18
CA LEU A 140 22.73 8.42 2.07
C LEU A 140 23.61 7.30 2.63
N ASN A 141 24.44 6.72 1.78
CA ASN A 141 25.46 5.78 2.18
C ASN A 141 26.82 6.39 1.86
N THR A 142 27.67 6.53 2.86
CA THR A 142 29.00 7.09 2.73
C THR A 142 30.03 6.21 3.42
N GLU A 143 31.24 6.22 2.87
CA GLU A 143 32.39 5.57 3.48
C GLU A 143 33.60 6.51 3.36
N TYR A 144 34.25 6.77 4.47
CA TYR A 144 35.46 7.57 4.56
C TYR A 144 36.64 6.72 5.03
N THR A 145 37.71 6.72 4.25
CA THR A 145 38.98 6.04 4.52
C THR A 145 39.97 7.05 5.02
N PHE A 146 40.18 7.10 6.34
CA PHE A 146 41.15 8.03 6.94
C PHE A 146 42.58 7.72 6.50
N ASN A 147 42.91 6.44 6.49
CA ASN A 147 44.18 5.89 6.08
C ASN A 147 44.04 4.39 5.82
N LYS A 148 45.13 3.71 5.54
CA LYS A 148 45.12 2.25 5.29
C LYS A 148 44.63 1.39 6.47
N TYR A 149 44.55 1.97 7.67
CA TYR A 149 44.19 1.25 8.90
C TYR A 149 42.75 1.55 9.35
N VAL A 150 42.21 2.72 9.05
CA VAL A 150 40.95 3.19 9.64
C VAL A 150 39.95 3.61 8.57
N LYS A 151 38.72 3.08 8.68
CA LYS A 151 37.61 3.36 7.80
C LYS A 151 36.34 3.55 8.62
N LEU A 152 35.54 4.56 8.25
CA LEU A 152 34.21 4.86 8.83
C LEU A 152 33.18 4.77 7.74
N GLY A 153 32.10 4.05 8.01
CA GLY A 153 30.92 4.01 7.13
C GLY A 153 29.68 4.50 7.85
N VAL A 154 28.84 5.23 7.13
CA VAL A 154 27.56 5.77 7.59
C VAL A 154 26.50 5.50 6.54
N ASP A 155 25.37 4.96 6.96
CA ASP A 155 24.17 4.71 6.14
C ASP A 155 22.97 5.29 6.89
N ILE A 156 22.34 6.31 6.30
CA ILE A 156 21.16 6.98 6.85
C ILE A 156 20.03 6.86 5.84
N ALA A 157 18.88 6.40 6.27
CA ALA A 157 17.70 6.20 5.42
C ALA A 157 16.41 6.70 6.09
N PRO A 158 16.16 8.02 6.08
CA PRO A 158 14.87 8.56 6.46
C PRO A 158 13.79 8.25 5.42
N ARG A 159 12.56 8.08 5.91
CA ARG A 159 11.38 7.89 5.06
C ARG A 159 10.16 8.58 5.64
N VAL A 160 9.27 8.99 4.77
CA VAL A 160 7.93 9.48 5.09
C VAL A 160 6.94 8.65 4.30
N GLU A 161 5.95 8.13 4.96
CA GLU A 161 4.82 7.42 4.35
C GLU A 161 3.53 8.12 4.78
N SER A 162 2.61 8.28 3.84
CA SER A 162 1.27 8.85 4.08
C SER A 162 0.26 8.00 3.35
N TRP A 163 -0.85 7.68 3.99
CA TRP A 163 -1.91 6.89 3.35
C TRP A 163 -3.26 7.21 3.96
N ASP A 164 -4.29 6.96 3.16
CA ASP A 164 -5.67 6.97 3.63
C ASP A 164 -6.10 5.53 3.91
N ASP A 165 -6.66 5.30 5.09
CA ASP A 165 -7.19 4.00 5.51
C ASP A 165 -8.58 3.78 4.85
N THR A 166 -8.59 3.59 3.52
CA THR A 166 -9.82 3.34 2.77
C THR A 166 -10.31 1.92 3.01
N PRO A 167 -11.56 1.72 3.45
CA PRO A 167 -12.08 0.38 3.68
C PRO A 167 -12.21 -0.40 2.38
N ASN A 168 -11.89 -1.70 2.43
CA ASN A 168 -12.11 -2.58 1.30
C ASN A 168 -13.62 -2.82 1.11
N GLN A 169 -14.15 -2.37 -0.01
CA GLN A 169 -15.58 -2.45 -0.33
C GLN A 169 -15.90 -3.40 -1.49
N PHE A 170 -14.97 -4.23 -1.96
CA PHE A 170 -15.23 -5.16 -3.05
C PHE A 170 -16.35 -6.15 -2.72
N SER A 171 -16.30 -6.75 -1.54
CA SER A 171 -17.35 -7.69 -1.10
C SER A 171 -18.70 -7.00 -0.93
N ALA A 172 -18.71 -5.79 -0.35
CA ALA A 172 -19.94 -5.01 -0.19
C ALA A 172 -20.54 -4.60 -1.54
N ALA A 173 -19.70 -4.20 -2.50
CA ALA A 173 -20.15 -3.87 -3.86
C ALA A 173 -20.76 -5.07 -4.60
N MET A 174 -20.28 -6.29 -4.33
CA MET A 174 -20.84 -7.51 -4.90
C MET A 174 -22.13 -7.98 -4.21
N ALA A 175 -22.24 -7.72 -2.90
CA ALA A 175 -23.35 -8.20 -2.09
C ALA A 175 -24.52 -7.20 -1.99
N MET A 176 -24.27 -5.93 -2.31
CA MET A 176 -25.28 -4.88 -2.18
C MET A 176 -26.44 -5.10 -3.16
N ASP A 177 -27.66 -4.91 -2.66
CA ASP A 177 -28.87 -4.98 -3.44
C ASP A 177 -28.87 -3.99 -4.61
N PRO A 178 -28.84 -4.47 -5.86
CA PRO A 178 -28.76 -3.61 -7.04
C PRO A 178 -30.04 -2.80 -7.31
N THR A 179 -31.15 -3.06 -6.63
CA THR A 179 -32.35 -2.23 -6.74
C THR A 179 -32.29 -0.98 -5.87
N THR A 180 -31.38 -0.97 -4.90
CA THR A 180 -31.19 0.16 -3.98
C THR A 180 -30.45 1.30 -4.68
N PRO A 181 -30.94 2.57 -4.64
CA PRO A 181 -30.19 3.71 -5.16
C PRO A 181 -29.01 4.09 -4.26
N VAL A 182 -28.05 4.84 -4.80
CA VAL A 182 -26.90 5.32 -4.01
C VAL A 182 -27.33 6.24 -2.89
N PHE A 183 -28.24 7.17 -3.20
CA PHE A 183 -28.73 8.15 -2.24
C PHE A 183 -30.23 7.95 -1.98
N ARG A 184 -30.66 8.40 -0.80
CA ARG A 184 -32.08 8.56 -0.48
C ARG A 184 -32.72 9.60 -1.40
N PRO A 185 -34.06 9.60 -1.56
CA PRO A 185 -34.78 10.69 -2.18
C PRO A 185 -34.43 12.04 -1.51
N GLN A 186 -34.35 13.10 -2.30
CA GLN A 186 -33.90 14.41 -1.80
C GLN A 186 -34.77 15.01 -0.68
N ASP A 187 -36.05 14.70 -0.68
CA ASP A 187 -37.00 15.10 0.36
C ASP A 187 -36.73 14.43 1.72
N GLN A 188 -35.89 13.40 1.74
CA GLN A 188 -35.46 12.69 2.95
C GLN A 188 -34.02 13.00 3.36
N TRP A 189 -33.41 13.99 2.73
CA TRP A 189 -32.02 14.33 3.05
C TRP A 189 -31.93 15.03 4.41
N GLU A 190 -30.88 14.72 5.11
CA GLU A 190 -30.51 15.27 6.41
C GLU A 190 -29.31 16.23 6.25
N ASP A 191 -29.09 17.10 7.21
CA ASP A 191 -27.94 18.03 7.24
C ASP A 191 -26.59 17.30 7.24
N ASN A 192 -26.56 16.11 7.83
CA ASN A 192 -25.39 15.24 7.73
C ASN A 192 -25.44 14.48 6.41
N GLU A 193 -24.61 14.89 5.45
CA GLU A 193 -24.52 14.31 4.11
C GLU A 193 -24.31 12.79 4.10
N TYR A 194 -23.63 12.23 5.11
CA TYR A 194 -23.38 10.79 5.21
C TYR A 194 -24.67 9.99 5.52
N ASN A 195 -25.69 10.62 6.07
CA ASN A 195 -26.98 10.00 6.33
C ASN A 195 -27.83 9.89 5.06
N ASN A 196 -27.46 10.60 3.99
CA ASN A 196 -28.18 10.60 2.73
C ASN A 196 -27.89 9.38 1.84
N TYR A 197 -26.88 8.57 2.19
CA TYR A 197 -26.62 7.30 1.52
C TYR A 197 -27.71 6.27 1.87
N GLN A 198 -28.33 5.71 0.83
CA GLN A 198 -29.43 4.76 1.01
C GLN A 198 -28.89 3.41 1.49
N ARG A 199 -29.41 2.90 2.59
CA ARG A 199 -29.20 1.53 3.04
C ARG A 199 -30.02 0.55 2.19
N SER A 200 -29.52 -0.66 2.01
CA SER A 200 -30.25 -1.69 1.25
C SER A 200 -31.71 -1.87 1.74
N TYR A 201 -32.62 -2.04 0.79
CA TYR A 201 -34.03 -2.30 1.07
C TYR A 201 -34.32 -3.78 1.37
N ASN A 202 -33.56 -4.70 0.77
CA ASN A 202 -33.84 -6.11 0.76
C ASN A 202 -32.81 -6.98 1.49
N ASN A 203 -31.66 -6.45 1.81
CA ASN A 203 -30.67 -7.11 2.65
C ASN A 203 -30.13 -6.13 3.71
N GLN A 204 -29.27 -6.59 4.59
CA GLN A 204 -28.76 -5.73 5.67
C GLN A 204 -27.42 -5.07 5.32
N GLU A 205 -27.04 -5.10 4.04
CA GLU A 205 -25.77 -4.53 3.60
C GLU A 205 -25.75 -3.00 3.74
N TRP A 206 -24.61 -2.51 4.13
CA TRP A 206 -24.33 -1.09 4.19
C TRP A 206 -23.95 -0.58 2.81
N ASN A 207 -24.37 0.65 2.51
CA ASN A 207 -24.02 1.32 1.27
C ASN A 207 -22.49 1.45 1.12
N PRO A 208 -21.86 0.81 0.14
CA PRO A 208 -20.41 0.82 -0.01
C PRO A 208 -19.87 2.22 -0.38
N ALA A 209 -20.62 3.02 -1.15
CA ALA A 209 -20.24 4.40 -1.47
C ALA A 209 -20.28 5.27 -0.21
N GLY A 210 -21.30 5.10 0.64
CA GLY A 210 -21.40 5.79 1.94
C GLY A 210 -20.28 5.38 2.90
N SER A 211 -19.85 4.12 2.87
CA SER A 211 -18.73 3.64 3.68
C SER A 211 -17.41 4.27 3.24
N ILE A 212 -17.19 4.40 1.93
CA ILE A 212 -16.01 5.07 1.36
C ILE A 212 -16.03 6.56 1.70
N ALA A 213 -17.17 7.24 1.48
CA ALA A 213 -17.29 8.68 1.74
C ALA A 213 -17.04 9.05 3.22
N ARG A 214 -17.42 8.17 4.15
CA ARG A 214 -17.16 8.35 5.59
C ARG A 214 -15.71 8.11 5.98
N SER A 215 -14.92 7.47 5.12
CA SER A 215 -13.52 7.17 5.41
C SER A 215 -12.67 8.42 5.19
N ASN A 216 -12.33 9.09 6.27
CA ASN A 216 -11.46 10.25 6.29
C ASN A 216 -10.20 10.03 7.15
N ALA A 217 -9.91 8.79 7.48
CA ALA A 217 -8.75 8.45 8.28
C ALA A 217 -7.48 8.59 7.44
N HIS A 218 -6.70 9.61 7.75
CA HIS A 218 -5.40 9.86 7.16
C HIS A 218 -4.30 9.50 8.15
N SER A 219 -3.38 8.66 7.73
CA SER A 219 -2.25 8.21 8.54
C SER A 219 -0.93 8.68 7.93
N ARG A 220 0.02 9.02 8.80
CA ARG A 220 1.36 9.40 8.41
C ARG A 220 2.39 8.74 9.31
N GLU A 221 3.41 8.15 8.71
CA GLU A 221 4.54 7.57 9.42
C GLU A 221 5.85 8.25 9.01
N LEU A 222 6.64 8.60 10.00
CA LEU A 222 8.03 9.04 9.85
C LEU A 222 8.94 7.91 10.31
N GLY A 223 9.87 7.49 9.49
CA GLY A 223 10.84 6.46 9.84
C GLY A 223 12.26 6.88 9.51
N ALA A 224 13.22 6.37 10.25
CA ALA A 224 14.64 6.55 9.94
C ALA A 224 15.44 5.32 10.35
N ILE A 225 16.33 4.89 9.49
CA ILE A 225 17.33 3.86 9.78
C ILE A 225 18.69 4.52 9.76
N LEU A 226 19.47 4.31 10.80
CA LEU A 226 20.87 4.70 10.89
C LEU A 226 21.71 3.45 11.11
N ASN A 227 22.71 3.25 10.26
CA ASN A 227 23.78 2.28 10.50
C ASN A 227 25.11 2.98 10.36
N THR A 228 26.00 2.76 11.29
CA THR A 228 27.38 3.25 11.24
C THR A 228 28.33 2.14 11.63
N TYR A 229 29.51 2.15 11.07
CA TYR A 229 30.57 1.24 11.44
C TYR A 229 31.94 1.91 11.43
N LEU A 230 32.77 1.48 12.35
CA LEU A 230 34.18 1.76 12.39
C LEU A 230 34.94 0.46 12.11
N GLN A 231 35.82 0.48 11.13
CA GLN A 231 36.70 -0.63 10.80
C GLN A 231 38.13 -0.20 11.04
N VAL A 232 38.89 -1.03 11.74
CA VAL A 232 40.30 -0.85 12.03
C VAL A 232 41.07 -2.10 11.59
N ASN A 233 42.10 -1.92 10.81
CA ASN A 233 43.01 -2.97 10.34
C ASN A 233 44.39 -2.76 10.97
N PRO A 234 44.62 -3.17 12.23
CA PRO A 234 45.89 -2.87 12.94
C PRO A 234 47.08 -3.54 12.27
N ILE A 235 46.90 -4.67 11.61
CA ILE A 235 47.85 -5.39 10.77
C ILE A 235 47.13 -5.93 9.52
N GLU A 236 47.88 -6.27 8.47
CA GLU A 236 47.33 -6.64 7.16
C GLU A 236 46.32 -7.81 7.19
N LYS A 237 46.45 -8.73 8.15
CA LYS A 237 45.61 -9.94 8.25
C LYS A 237 44.54 -9.85 9.32
N LEU A 238 44.42 -8.73 10.03
CA LEU A 238 43.43 -8.55 11.10
C LEU A 238 42.53 -7.37 10.82
N THR A 239 41.22 -7.64 10.74
CA THR A 239 40.15 -6.62 10.61
C THR A 239 39.28 -6.67 11.85
N LEU A 240 39.23 -5.57 12.56
CA LEU A 240 38.30 -5.32 13.66
C LEU A 240 37.21 -4.37 13.16
N ARG A 241 35.93 -4.75 13.31
CA ARG A 241 34.78 -3.92 12.90
C ARG A 241 33.77 -3.84 13.98
N THR A 242 33.45 -2.64 14.39
CA THR A 242 32.32 -2.33 15.30
C THR A 242 31.22 -1.68 14.48
N GLN A 243 29.99 -2.09 14.74
CA GLN A 243 28.82 -1.57 14.05
C GLN A 243 27.75 -1.16 15.06
N PHE A 244 27.13 -0.01 14.81
CA PHE A 244 25.96 0.50 15.53
C PHE A 244 24.82 0.68 14.55
N GLY A 245 23.63 0.21 14.92
CA GLY A 245 22.40 0.38 14.15
C GLY A 245 21.28 0.91 15.03
N ALA A 246 20.50 1.86 14.51
CA ALA A 246 19.31 2.37 15.12
C ALA A 246 18.17 2.42 14.12
N ASN A 247 16.97 2.11 14.56
CA ASN A 247 15.74 2.26 13.80
C ASN A 247 14.73 3.01 14.66
N ALA A 248 14.21 4.10 14.14
CA ALA A 248 13.18 4.90 14.78
C ALA A 248 11.98 5.04 13.83
N HIS A 249 10.79 5.01 14.40
CA HIS A 249 9.56 5.30 13.69
C HIS A 249 8.60 6.05 14.61
N TYR A 250 7.82 6.92 14.01
CA TYR A 250 6.76 7.71 14.66
C TYR A 250 5.54 7.75 13.75
N ARG A 251 4.37 7.46 14.31
CA ARG A 251 3.07 7.44 13.62
C ARG A 251 2.08 8.39 14.28
#